data_367e76cc25b4b1b2102fd9353100fb2c
#
_entry.id   367e76cc25b4b1b2102fd9353100fb2c
#
_cell.length_a   1.000
_cell.length_b   1.000
_cell.length_c   1.000
_cell.angle_alpha   90.00
_cell.angle_beta   90.00
_cell.angle_gamma   90.00
#
_symmetry.space_group_name_H-M   'P 1'
#
loop_
_entity.id
_entity.type
_entity.pdbx_description
1 polymer ?
#
loop_
_entity_poly.entity_id
_entity_poly.type
_entity_poly.pdbx_seq_one_letter_code
_entity_poly.pdbx_strand_id
1 'polypeptide(L)'
;SGLGKTHLMQSIAHYILQKDDKTKVLYVPSETFTHEIIDAIKNHTTNEFREKYRNVDVLLIDDIQFIIKKESTQTEFFNTFNELYNNKKQIILSSDQPPKELQSLNERIRSRFECGIPIDIHEPDYETRMAILKTKAEMDHLNDIPEEVFQYIAENVTSVRCV
;
A
#
# COMPACT_ATOMS: atom_id res chain seq x y z
N SER A 1 3.18 -3.98 11.59
CA SER A 1 3.09 -2.58 11.20
C SER A 1 4.48 -1.95 11.28
N GLY A 2 4.87 -1.05 10.33
CA GLY A 2 6.18 -0.41 10.38
C GLY A 2 7.30 -1.12 9.58
N LEU A 3 6.95 -2.07 8.74
CA LEU A 3 7.91 -2.83 7.91
C LEU A 3 8.24 -2.16 6.56
N GLY A 4 7.83 -0.92 6.33
CA GLY A 4 8.08 -0.21 5.06
C GLY A 4 7.10 -0.52 3.92
N LYS A 5 5.93 -1.14 4.19
CA LYS A 5 4.91 -1.44 3.15
C LYS A 5 4.51 -0.22 2.34
N THR A 6 4.16 0.87 3.01
CA THR A 6 3.80 2.14 2.38
C THR A 6 4.91 2.68 1.49
N HIS A 7 6.16 2.64 1.98
CA HIS A 7 7.33 3.07 1.22
C HIS A 7 7.54 2.22 -0.04
N LEU A 8 7.40 0.89 0.08
CA LEU A 8 7.47 -0.02 -1.05
C LEU A 8 6.37 0.26 -2.08
N MET A 9 5.13 0.48 -1.63
CA MET A 9 4.00 0.83 -2.50
C MET A 9 4.26 2.11 -3.30
N GLN A 10 4.76 3.16 -2.64
CA GLN A 10 5.11 4.42 -3.28
C GLN A 10 6.29 4.26 -4.25
N SER A 11 7.30 3.46 -3.88
CA SER A 11 8.43 3.16 -4.74
C SER A 11 8.03 2.43 -6.02
N ILE A 12 7.07 1.49 -5.91
CA ILE A 12 6.50 0.80 -7.09
C ILE A 12 5.78 1.80 -7.99
N ALA A 13 4.96 2.69 -7.43
CA ALA A 13 4.27 3.71 -8.20
C ALA A 13 5.24 4.62 -8.96
N HIS A 14 6.29 5.11 -8.28
CA HIS A 14 7.34 5.93 -8.90
C HIS A 14 8.10 5.17 -9.99
N TYR A 15 8.46 3.91 -9.75
CA TYR A 15 9.17 3.09 -10.73
C TYR A 15 8.36 2.90 -12.02
N ILE A 16 7.04 2.66 -11.90
CA ILE A 16 6.16 2.52 -13.06
C ILE A 16 6.12 3.81 -13.86
N LEU A 17 5.93 4.95 -13.19
CA LEU A 17 5.87 6.27 -13.83
C LEU A 17 7.20 6.69 -14.46
N GLN A 18 8.33 6.28 -13.89
CA GLN A 18 9.65 6.51 -14.51
C GLN A 18 9.85 5.70 -15.80
N LYS A 19 9.24 4.50 -15.88
CA LYS A 19 9.32 3.67 -17.09
C LYS A 19 8.39 4.11 -18.20
N ASP A 20 7.19 4.55 -17.83
CA ASP A 20 6.17 5.03 -18.76
C ASP A 20 5.31 6.08 -18.07
N ASP A 21 5.55 7.34 -18.39
CA ASP A 21 4.86 8.51 -17.83
C ASP A 21 3.39 8.61 -18.27
N LYS A 22 2.98 7.84 -19.28
CA LYS A 22 1.58 7.77 -19.76
C LYS A 22 0.73 6.79 -18.98
N THR A 23 1.34 5.89 -18.22
CA THR A 23 0.62 4.94 -17.39
C THR A 23 -0.15 5.67 -16.28
N LYS A 24 -1.45 5.44 -16.22
CA LYS A 24 -2.31 6.04 -15.18
C LYS A 24 -2.17 5.24 -13.88
N VAL A 25 -1.36 5.75 -12.97
CA VAL A 25 -1.11 5.15 -11.66
C VAL A 25 -1.86 5.93 -10.58
N LEU A 26 -2.66 5.24 -9.76
CA LEU A 26 -3.33 5.82 -8.62
C LEU A 26 -2.91 5.08 -7.34
N TYR A 27 -2.26 5.81 -6.44
CA TYR A 27 -1.98 5.36 -5.08
C TYR A 27 -2.93 6.04 -4.11
N VAL A 28 -3.55 5.27 -3.22
CA VAL A 28 -4.49 5.79 -2.23
C VAL A 28 -4.43 4.98 -0.93
N PRO A 29 -4.37 5.64 0.24
CA PRO A 29 -4.65 4.99 1.51
C PRO A 29 -6.12 4.53 1.56
N SER A 30 -6.39 3.37 2.15
CA SER A 30 -7.74 2.82 2.22
C SER A 30 -8.72 3.69 3.02
N GLU A 31 -8.22 4.47 3.97
CA GLU A 31 -9.04 5.47 4.69
C GLU A 31 -9.52 6.57 3.76
N THR A 32 -8.66 7.08 2.89
CA THR A 32 -9.02 8.09 1.87
C THR A 32 -10.05 7.53 0.91
N PHE A 33 -9.84 6.31 0.39
CA PHE A 33 -10.83 5.63 -0.45
C PHE A 33 -12.19 5.53 0.26
N THR A 34 -12.19 5.15 1.55
CA THR A 34 -13.40 5.03 2.36
C THR A 34 -14.11 6.38 2.54
N HIS A 35 -13.37 7.44 2.80
CA HIS A 35 -13.95 8.78 2.95
C HIS A 35 -14.54 9.27 1.62
N GLU A 36 -13.81 9.13 0.52
CA GLU A 36 -14.25 9.57 -0.79
C GLU A 36 -15.53 8.85 -1.24
N ILE A 37 -15.67 7.55 -1.02
CA ILE A 37 -16.91 6.85 -1.38
C ILE A 37 -18.09 7.26 -0.51
N ILE A 38 -17.88 7.51 0.78
CA ILE A 38 -18.92 7.99 1.67
C ILE A 38 -19.40 9.37 1.23
N ASP A 39 -18.49 10.26 0.92
CA ASP A 39 -18.81 11.60 0.44
C ASP A 39 -19.48 11.56 -0.94
N ALA A 40 -19.04 10.70 -1.84
CA ALA A 40 -19.67 10.50 -3.14
C ALA A 40 -21.11 9.99 -3.02
N ILE A 41 -21.39 9.11 -2.05
CA ILE A 41 -22.76 8.64 -1.77
C ILE A 41 -23.62 9.78 -1.25
N LYS A 42 -23.12 10.56 -0.28
CA LYS A 42 -23.85 11.68 0.31
C LYS A 42 -24.18 12.79 -0.71
N ASN A 43 -23.24 13.05 -1.61
CA ASN A 43 -23.34 14.14 -2.59
C ASN A 43 -23.92 13.65 -3.95
N HIS A 44 -24.32 12.40 -4.08
CA HIS A 44 -24.79 11.78 -5.33
C HIS A 44 -23.79 11.86 -6.50
N THR A 45 -22.48 11.83 -6.19
CA THR A 45 -21.36 11.88 -7.17
C THR A 45 -20.64 10.55 -7.33
N THR A 46 -21.34 9.44 -7.13
CA THR A 46 -20.75 8.09 -7.23
C THR A 46 -20.17 7.77 -8.62
N ASN A 47 -20.67 8.39 -9.68
CA ASN A 47 -20.15 8.21 -11.03
C ASN A 47 -18.74 8.83 -11.16
N GLU A 48 -18.51 10.03 -10.61
CA GLU A 48 -17.19 10.68 -10.60
C GLU A 48 -16.17 9.85 -9.79
N PHE A 49 -16.61 9.30 -8.65
CA PHE A 49 -15.79 8.37 -7.87
C PHE A 49 -15.38 7.15 -8.69
N ARG A 50 -16.33 6.53 -9.40
CA ARG A 50 -16.07 5.37 -10.26
C ARG A 50 -15.12 5.69 -11.40
N GLU A 51 -15.30 6.81 -12.07
CA GLU A 51 -14.39 7.25 -13.12
C GLU A 51 -12.96 7.43 -12.60
N LYS A 52 -12.80 8.04 -11.43
CA LYS A 52 -11.49 8.21 -10.81
C LYS A 52 -10.77 6.88 -10.55
N TYR A 53 -11.48 5.91 -9.94
CA TYR A 53 -10.87 4.68 -9.44
C TYR A 53 -10.82 3.54 -10.48
N ARG A 54 -11.72 3.55 -11.47
CA ARG A 54 -11.81 2.47 -12.46
C ARG A 54 -11.13 2.79 -13.79
N ASN A 55 -10.78 4.06 -14.02
CA ASN A 55 -10.13 4.50 -15.25
C ASN A 55 -8.62 4.67 -15.10
N VAL A 56 -7.98 3.73 -14.40
CA VAL A 56 -6.55 3.69 -14.14
C VAL A 56 -5.93 2.42 -14.72
N ASP A 57 -4.62 2.43 -14.97
CA ASP A 57 -3.87 1.25 -15.39
C ASP A 57 -3.31 0.47 -14.20
N VAL A 58 -2.98 1.19 -13.13
CA VAL A 58 -2.47 0.61 -11.89
C VAL A 58 -3.15 1.26 -10.70
N LEU A 59 -3.79 0.46 -9.86
CA LEU A 59 -4.39 0.90 -8.60
C LEU A 59 -3.60 0.31 -7.43
N LEU A 60 -3.07 1.19 -6.57
CA LEU A 60 -2.39 0.80 -5.33
C LEU A 60 -3.23 1.28 -4.14
N ILE A 61 -3.69 0.36 -3.29
CA ILE A 61 -4.42 0.70 -2.06
C ILE A 61 -3.64 0.21 -0.86
N ASP A 62 -3.29 1.15 0.01
CA ASP A 62 -2.51 0.88 1.21
C ASP A 62 -3.41 0.62 2.42
N ASP A 63 -3.00 -0.33 3.27
CA ASP A 63 -3.67 -0.69 4.53
C ASP A 63 -5.15 -1.11 4.36
N ILE A 64 -5.41 -2.09 3.48
CA ILE A 64 -6.75 -2.55 3.08
C ILE A 64 -7.66 -2.94 4.25
N GLN A 65 -7.12 -3.29 5.42
CA GLN A 65 -7.87 -3.65 6.62
C GLN A 65 -8.84 -2.55 7.11
N PHE A 66 -8.64 -1.29 6.71
CA PHE A 66 -9.55 -0.20 7.07
C PHE A 66 -10.83 -0.13 6.21
N ILE A 67 -10.83 -0.69 5.00
CA ILE A 67 -12.04 -0.80 4.15
C ILE A 67 -13.06 -1.76 4.77
N ILE A 68 -12.57 -2.72 5.56
CA ILE A 68 -13.33 -3.86 6.07
C ILE A 68 -14.45 -3.46 7.04
N LYS A 69 -14.38 -2.27 7.62
CA LYS A 69 -15.28 -1.86 8.71
C LYS A 69 -16.71 -1.44 8.27
N LYS A 70 -16.95 -1.24 6.96
CA LYS A 70 -18.26 -0.75 6.45
C LYS A 70 -18.67 -1.52 5.20
N GLU A 71 -19.87 -2.11 5.24
CA GLU A 71 -20.40 -2.95 4.17
C GLU A 71 -20.55 -2.20 2.82
N SER A 72 -21.01 -0.94 2.85
CA SER A 72 -21.13 -0.11 1.65
C SER A 72 -19.79 0.14 0.97
N THR A 73 -18.74 0.36 1.77
CA THR A 73 -17.37 0.57 1.27
C THR A 73 -16.81 -0.72 0.70
N GLN A 74 -17.05 -1.85 1.35
CA GLN A 74 -16.64 -3.17 0.83
C GLN A 74 -17.28 -3.46 -0.53
N THR A 75 -18.57 -3.16 -0.69
CA THR A 75 -19.29 -3.40 -1.95
C THR A 75 -18.71 -2.56 -3.09
N GLU A 76 -18.47 -1.28 -2.88
CA GLU A 76 -17.90 -0.41 -3.92
C GLU A 76 -16.45 -0.75 -4.23
N PHE A 77 -15.66 -1.12 -3.20
CA PHE A 77 -14.31 -1.64 -3.39
C PHE A 77 -14.32 -2.92 -4.25
N PHE A 78 -15.21 -3.87 -3.94
CA PHE A 78 -15.34 -5.11 -4.71
C PHE A 78 -15.71 -4.85 -6.17
N ASN A 79 -16.64 -3.93 -6.41
CA ASN A 79 -17.03 -3.55 -7.77
C ASN A 79 -15.86 -2.92 -8.54
N THR A 80 -15.11 -2.03 -7.90
CA THR A 80 -13.92 -1.40 -8.47
C THR A 80 -12.83 -2.44 -8.77
N PHE A 81 -12.57 -3.34 -7.82
CA PHE A 81 -11.62 -4.43 -8.00
C PHE A 81 -11.99 -5.31 -9.21
N ASN A 82 -13.25 -5.76 -9.29
CA ASN A 82 -13.71 -6.62 -10.38
C ASN A 82 -13.60 -5.93 -11.74
N GLU A 83 -13.94 -4.68 -11.82
CA GLU A 83 -13.85 -3.93 -13.08
C GLU A 83 -12.41 -3.81 -13.56
N LEU A 84 -11.49 -3.44 -12.69
CA LEU A 84 -10.06 -3.37 -13.01
C LEU A 84 -9.50 -4.76 -13.36
N TYR A 85 -9.85 -5.78 -12.59
CA TYR A 85 -9.42 -7.16 -12.83
C TYR A 85 -9.89 -7.67 -14.20
N ASN A 86 -11.16 -7.49 -14.52
CA ASN A 86 -11.73 -7.92 -15.80
C ASN A 86 -11.11 -7.17 -17.00
N ASN A 87 -10.71 -5.92 -16.80
CA ASN A 87 -10.01 -5.11 -17.80
C ASN A 87 -8.49 -5.35 -17.81
N LYS A 88 -8.00 -6.37 -17.10
CA LYS A 88 -6.57 -6.74 -17.00
C LYS A 88 -5.67 -5.61 -16.51
N LYS A 89 -6.20 -4.75 -15.63
CA LYS A 89 -5.44 -3.70 -14.97
C LYS A 89 -4.68 -4.26 -13.78
N GLN A 90 -3.58 -3.62 -13.41
CA GLN A 90 -2.79 -4.03 -12.25
C GLN A 90 -3.41 -3.50 -10.97
N ILE A 91 -3.55 -4.37 -9.96
CA ILE A 91 -3.99 -3.99 -8.62
C ILE A 91 -2.91 -4.43 -7.64
N ILE A 92 -2.53 -3.55 -6.73
CA ILE A 92 -1.57 -3.81 -5.66
C ILE A 92 -2.21 -3.38 -4.35
N LEU A 93 -2.25 -4.28 -3.39
CA LEU A 93 -2.87 -4.05 -2.09
C LEU A 93 -1.85 -4.33 -0.98
N SER A 94 -1.83 -3.52 0.05
CA SER A 94 -1.09 -3.83 1.27
C SER A 94 -2.03 -4.13 2.43
N SER A 95 -1.58 -4.98 3.35
CA SER A 95 -2.29 -5.34 4.58
C SER A 95 -1.30 -5.60 5.71
N ASP A 96 -1.74 -5.45 6.93
CA ASP A 96 -1.01 -5.87 8.14
C ASP A 96 -1.29 -7.33 8.51
N GLN A 97 -2.24 -7.97 7.83
CA GLN A 97 -2.65 -9.35 8.05
C GLN A 97 -2.80 -10.08 6.71
N PRO A 98 -2.53 -11.40 6.66
CA PRO A 98 -2.79 -12.19 5.47
C PRO A 98 -4.31 -12.25 5.16
N PRO A 99 -4.71 -12.46 3.89
CA PRO A 99 -6.13 -12.47 3.49
C PRO A 99 -7.01 -13.41 4.29
N LYS A 100 -6.47 -14.54 4.75
CA LYS A 100 -7.18 -15.55 5.54
C LYS A 100 -7.60 -15.05 6.93
N GLU A 101 -6.85 -14.11 7.49
CA GLU A 101 -7.08 -13.55 8.83
C GLU A 101 -8.01 -12.34 8.82
N LEU A 102 -8.32 -11.80 7.65
CA LEU A 102 -9.25 -10.68 7.47
C LEU A 102 -10.72 -11.18 7.62
N GLN A 103 -11.11 -11.54 8.85
CA GLN A 103 -12.38 -12.21 9.16
C GLN A 103 -13.63 -11.43 8.78
N SER A 104 -13.55 -10.10 8.77
CA SER A 104 -14.68 -9.23 8.43
C SER A 104 -14.79 -8.92 6.92
N LEU A 105 -13.92 -9.49 6.09
CA LEU A 105 -14.06 -9.42 4.64
C LEU A 105 -15.14 -10.37 4.15
N ASN A 106 -15.99 -9.86 3.28
CA ASN A 106 -16.89 -10.69 2.50
C ASN A 106 -16.08 -11.80 1.78
N GLU A 107 -16.59 -13.02 1.80
CA GLU A 107 -15.95 -14.20 1.19
C GLU A 107 -15.56 -13.97 -0.28
N ARG A 108 -16.38 -13.22 -1.02
CA ARG A 108 -16.12 -12.87 -2.42
C ARG A 108 -14.83 -12.02 -2.58
N ILE A 109 -14.58 -11.08 -1.66
CA ILE A 109 -13.37 -10.25 -1.68
C ILE A 109 -12.17 -11.10 -1.28
N ARG A 110 -12.32 -11.93 -0.26
CA ARG A 110 -11.26 -12.83 0.22
C ARG A 110 -10.77 -13.76 -0.88
N SER A 111 -11.70 -14.42 -1.59
CA SER A 111 -11.35 -15.33 -2.69
C SER A 111 -10.60 -14.62 -3.82
N ARG A 112 -10.87 -13.34 -4.07
CA ARG A 112 -10.12 -12.54 -5.05
C ARG A 112 -8.71 -12.23 -4.61
N PHE A 113 -8.49 -11.95 -3.33
CA PHE A 113 -7.15 -11.74 -2.79
C PHE A 113 -6.31 -13.02 -2.84
N GLU A 114 -6.93 -14.17 -2.59
CA GLU A 114 -6.27 -15.48 -2.69
C GLU A 114 -5.90 -15.87 -4.12
N CYS A 115 -6.55 -15.31 -5.14
CA CYS A 115 -6.18 -15.49 -6.54
C CYS A 115 -4.96 -14.66 -6.97
N GLY A 116 -4.52 -13.71 -6.16
CA GLY A 116 -3.33 -12.89 -6.39
C GLY A 116 -2.04 -13.59 -5.99
N ILE A 117 -0.93 -12.86 -6.11
CA ILE A 117 0.38 -13.29 -5.63
C ILE A 117 0.61 -12.63 -4.27
N PRO A 118 0.51 -13.37 -3.16
CA PRO A 118 0.85 -12.83 -1.85
C PRO A 118 2.36 -12.70 -1.72
N ILE A 119 2.81 -11.57 -1.19
CA ILE A 119 4.21 -11.29 -0.89
C ILE A 119 4.32 -10.90 0.58
N ASP A 120 5.06 -11.69 1.35
CA ASP A 120 5.30 -11.40 2.75
C ASP A 120 6.48 -10.42 2.89
N ILE A 121 6.27 -9.36 3.67
CA ILE A 121 7.30 -8.40 4.02
C ILE A 121 7.69 -8.66 5.47
N HIS A 122 8.91 -9.14 5.65
CA HIS A 122 9.50 -9.43 6.95
C HIS A 122 10.27 -8.22 7.51
N GLU A 123 10.60 -8.30 8.80
CA GLU A 123 11.53 -7.36 9.40
C GLU A 123 12.87 -7.42 8.67
N PRO A 124 13.50 -6.25 8.40
CA PRO A 124 14.79 -6.20 7.75
C PRO A 124 15.84 -6.88 8.64
N ASP A 125 16.74 -7.60 8.03
CA ASP A 125 17.93 -8.12 8.70
C ASP A 125 18.89 -6.99 9.10
N TYR A 126 19.94 -7.34 9.83
CA TYR A 126 20.92 -6.37 10.32
C TYR A 126 21.56 -5.56 9.16
N GLU A 127 21.93 -6.24 8.07
CA GLU A 127 22.57 -5.61 6.92
C GLU A 127 21.65 -4.61 6.22
N THR A 128 20.39 -4.98 6.06
CA THR A 128 19.36 -4.09 5.50
C THR A 128 19.12 -2.88 6.40
N ARG A 129 19.07 -3.06 7.73
CA ARG A 129 18.94 -1.93 8.67
C ARG A 129 20.11 -0.97 8.59
N MET A 130 21.34 -1.51 8.51
CA MET A 130 22.55 -0.71 8.29
C MET A 130 22.49 0.12 7.01
N ALA A 131 22.05 -0.50 5.91
CA ALA A 131 21.89 0.19 4.62
C ALA A 131 20.85 1.32 4.70
N ILE A 132 19.69 1.06 5.34
CA ILE A 132 18.64 2.07 5.56
C ILE A 132 19.18 3.26 6.37
N LEU A 133 19.88 3.00 7.47
CA LEU A 133 20.44 4.04 8.33
C LEU A 133 21.43 4.92 7.57
N LYS A 134 22.36 4.31 6.82
CA LYS A 134 23.34 5.05 6.02
C LYS A 134 22.68 5.91 4.95
N THR A 135 21.71 5.35 4.22
CA THR A 135 20.97 6.09 3.20
C THR A 135 20.21 7.27 3.79
N LYS A 136 19.56 7.10 4.94
CA LYS A 136 18.88 8.19 5.64
C LYS A 136 19.84 9.27 6.10
N ALA A 137 20.97 8.89 6.69
CA ALA A 137 22.00 9.84 7.12
C ALA A 137 22.53 10.67 5.95
N GLU A 138 22.76 10.05 4.79
CA GLU A 138 23.15 10.73 3.55
C GLU A 138 22.07 11.73 3.09
N MET A 139 20.80 11.31 3.08
CA MET A 139 19.66 12.16 2.70
C MET A 139 19.48 13.37 3.61
N ASP A 140 19.74 13.18 4.91
CA ASP A 140 19.64 14.23 5.93
C ASP A 140 20.96 15.02 6.09
N HIS A 141 21.95 14.78 5.22
CA HIS A 141 23.27 15.43 5.23
C HIS A 141 24.05 15.25 6.55
N LEU A 142 23.84 14.12 7.22
CA LEU A 142 24.54 13.75 8.45
C LEU A 142 25.84 13.00 8.11
N ASN A 143 26.85 13.72 7.63
CA ASN A 143 28.06 13.12 7.04
C ASN A 143 29.11 12.66 8.08
N ASP A 144 29.00 13.06 9.35
CA ASP A 144 30.03 12.83 10.39
C ASP A 144 29.58 11.79 11.44
N ILE A 145 28.70 10.86 11.11
CA ILE A 145 28.29 9.82 12.06
C ILE A 145 29.29 8.66 12.02
N PRO A 146 29.91 8.30 13.16
CA PRO A 146 30.80 7.15 13.24
C PRO A 146 30.06 5.83 12.93
N GLU A 147 30.73 4.88 12.30
CA GLU A 147 30.17 3.56 11.94
C GLU A 147 29.58 2.82 13.16
N GLU A 148 30.20 2.95 14.31
CA GLU A 148 29.79 2.32 15.58
C GLU A 148 28.38 2.77 16.03
N VAL A 149 28.00 4.00 15.69
CA VAL A 149 26.64 4.53 15.99
C VAL A 149 25.60 3.82 15.11
N PHE A 150 25.87 3.65 13.83
CA PHE A 150 25.01 2.88 12.93
C PHE A 150 24.86 1.43 13.39
N GLN A 151 25.97 0.80 13.79
CA GLN A 151 25.97 -0.58 14.31
C GLN A 151 25.11 -0.68 15.57
N TYR A 152 25.31 0.21 16.53
CA TYR A 152 24.53 0.23 17.77
C TYR A 152 23.03 0.38 17.52
N ILE A 153 22.63 1.29 16.61
CA ILE A 153 21.23 1.50 16.27
C ILE A 153 20.68 0.25 15.56
N ALA A 154 21.42 -0.30 14.58
CA ALA A 154 20.98 -1.47 13.82
C ALA A 154 20.82 -2.73 14.68
N GLU A 155 21.59 -2.89 15.74
CA GLU A 155 21.48 -4.00 16.69
C GLU A 155 20.27 -3.86 17.61
N ASN A 156 19.94 -2.66 18.04
CA ASN A 156 18.95 -2.41 19.09
C ASN A 156 17.57 -1.96 18.56
N VAL A 157 17.49 -1.50 17.32
CA VAL A 157 16.25 -1.00 16.71
C VAL A 157 15.87 -1.92 15.55
N THR A 158 14.78 -2.67 15.71
CA THR A 158 14.29 -3.61 14.70
C THR A 158 13.20 -3.02 13.81
N SER A 159 12.47 -2.01 14.28
CA SER A 159 11.39 -1.37 13.53
C SER A 159 11.91 -0.35 12.52
N VAL A 160 11.55 -0.53 11.26
CA VAL A 160 11.90 0.41 10.15
C VAL A 160 11.41 1.85 10.40
N ARG A 161 10.37 2.04 11.22
CA ARG A 161 9.88 3.39 11.59
C ARG A 161 10.82 4.12 12.53
N CYS A 162 11.59 3.37 13.30
CA CYS A 162 12.50 3.92 14.32
C CYS A 162 13.96 3.93 13.87
N VAL A 163 14.24 3.32 12.73
CA VAL A 163 15.57 3.29 12.09
C VAL A 163 15.80 4.54 11.23
#